data_6cf276bf51ca9312b668d2890127f358
#
_entry.id   6cf276bf51ca9312b668d2890127f358
#
_cell.length_a   1.000
_cell.length_b   1.000
_cell.length_c   1.000
_cell.angle_alpha   90.00
_cell.angle_beta   90.00
_cell.angle_gamma   90.00
#
_symmetry.space_group_name_H-M   'P 1'
#
loop_
_entity.id
_entity.type
_entity.pdbx_description
1 polymer ?
#
loop_
_entity_poly.entity_id
_entity_poly.type
_entity_poly.pdbx_seq_one_letter_code
_entity_poly.pdbx_strand_id
1 'polypeptide(L)'
;SCTLLIDGDKVEKLNTKTDQTLSPLVYPSWHPSGKYVAFSVNKTKQAFHMNDRNRVEVFDSASDVVVYDTQKHEIVTSPLLSSEGAFETFPTFSPDGNTLYFCSAKARTMPKEYDQVRYDLCSVSFDPATRRFGTVVDTLYKASEIDKSVSFPRVSPDGKYLLYTLSGYGNFSIWHKDADLYMIDLSTLRSYPLEAANSDD
;
A
#
# COMPACT_ATOMS: atom_id res chain seq x y z
N SER A 1 10.90 -14.12 -6.07
CA SER A 1 11.43 -12.75 -5.89
C SER A 1 12.23 -12.64 -4.61
N CYS A 2 13.19 -11.75 -4.60
CA CYS A 2 14.08 -11.51 -3.48
C CYS A 2 14.19 -10.00 -3.29
N THR A 3 13.98 -9.52 -2.06
CA THR A 3 14.23 -8.13 -1.69
C THR A 3 15.53 -8.06 -0.94
N LEU A 4 16.41 -7.15 -1.35
CA LEU A 4 17.74 -6.98 -0.80
C LEU A 4 17.85 -5.60 -0.14
N LEU A 5 18.46 -5.57 1.04
CA LEU A 5 18.98 -4.35 1.66
C LEU A 5 20.49 -4.28 1.33
N ILE A 6 20.91 -3.15 0.77
CA ILE A 6 22.31 -2.91 0.42
C ILE A 6 22.82 -1.74 1.24
N ASP A 7 23.91 -1.97 1.97
CA ASP A 7 24.64 -0.96 2.74
C ASP A 7 26.14 -1.06 2.41
N GLY A 8 26.59 -0.20 1.50
CA GLY A 8 27.93 -0.29 0.93
C GLY A 8 28.16 -1.65 0.29
N ASP A 9 29.16 -2.40 0.76
CA ASP A 9 29.49 -3.74 0.27
C ASP A 9 28.69 -4.87 0.94
N LYS A 10 27.85 -4.52 1.92
CA LYS A 10 27.01 -5.49 2.64
C LYS A 10 25.68 -5.65 1.94
N VAL A 11 25.29 -6.89 1.69
CA VAL A 11 24.01 -7.24 1.10
C VAL A 11 23.26 -8.16 2.05
N GLU A 12 22.07 -7.74 2.47
CA GLU A 12 21.17 -8.53 3.29
C GLU A 12 19.96 -8.92 2.49
N LYS A 13 19.58 -10.19 2.53
CA LYS A 13 18.35 -10.69 1.93
C LYS A 13 17.23 -10.54 2.93
N LEU A 14 16.31 -9.60 2.65
CA LEU A 14 15.09 -9.43 3.42
C LEU A 14 14.06 -10.46 2.97
N ASN A 15 13.80 -11.44 3.80
CA ASN A 15 12.71 -12.38 3.59
C ASN A 15 11.82 -12.39 4.81
N THR A 16 10.51 -12.33 4.57
CA THR A 16 9.50 -12.62 5.59
C THR A 16 9.35 -14.13 5.82
N LYS A 17 10.39 -14.91 5.54
CA LYS A 17 10.35 -16.36 5.65
C LYS A 17 10.00 -16.81 7.06
N THR A 18 8.86 -17.42 7.18
CA THR A 18 8.76 -18.70 7.87
C THR A 18 9.15 -19.78 6.86
N ASP A 19 9.69 -20.90 7.27
CA ASP A 19 10.17 -21.99 6.38
C ASP A 19 9.14 -22.52 5.38
N GLN A 20 7.92 -21.99 5.38
CA GLN A 20 6.78 -22.46 4.61
C GLN A 20 6.25 -21.47 3.55
N THR A 21 6.60 -20.18 3.59
CA THR A 21 6.07 -19.20 2.62
C THR A 21 7.13 -18.23 2.12
N LEU A 22 7.44 -18.31 0.84
CA LEU A 22 8.18 -17.30 0.10
C LEU A 22 7.19 -16.28 -0.44
N SER A 23 6.83 -15.30 0.36
CA SER A 23 6.04 -14.17 -0.14
C SER A 23 6.97 -13.05 -0.59
N PRO A 24 6.75 -12.47 -1.78
CA PRO A 24 7.53 -11.33 -2.23
C PRO A 24 7.26 -10.11 -1.36
N LEU A 25 8.31 -9.35 -1.05
CA LEU A 25 8.22 -8.02 -0.47
C LEU A 25 8.23 -7.02 -1.61
N VAL A 26 7.19 -6.19 -1.69
CA VAL A 26 7.00 -5.19 -2.74
C VAL A 26 6.64 -3.83 -2.14
N TYR A 27 6.72 -2.78 -2.94
CA TYR A 27 6.36 -1.40 -2.55
C TYR A 27 7.10 -0.91 -1.29
N PRO A 28 8.45 -0.93 -1.29
CA PRO A 28 9.22 -0.48 -0.14
C PRO A 28 9.01 1.02 0.13
N SER A 29 8.88 1.36 1.40
CA SER A 29 8.84 2.74 1.88
C SER A 29 9.75 2.88 3.10
N TRP A 30 10.76 3.74 3.00
CA TRP A 30 11.65 4.02 4.09
C TRP A 30 10.99 4.89 5.16
N HIS A 31 11.21 4.51 6.41
CA HIS A 31 11.00 5.39 7.54
C HIS A 31 12.08 6.49 7.51
N PRO A 32 11.77 7.77 7.82
CA PRO A 32 12.72 8.88 7.70
C PRO A 32 14.01 8.71 8.54
N SER A 33 13.96 7.92 9.60
CA SER A 33 15.17 7.60 10.38
C SER A 33 16.16 6.64 9.69
N GLY A 34 15.77 6.00 8.59
CA GLY A 34 16.54 4.93 7.96
C GLY A 34 16.58 3.61 8.73
N LYS A 35 15.92 3.50 9.89
CA LYS A 35 15.92 2.29 10.72
C LYS A 35 14.86 1.26 10.35
N TYR A 36 13.82 1.70 9.66
CA TYR A 36 12.70 0.83 9.29
C TYR A 36 12.37 0.97 7.82
N VAL A 37 11.89 -0.13 7.24
CA VAL A 37 11.35 -0.17 5.88
C VAL A 37 10.00 -0.86 5.93
N ALA A 38 8.95 -0.20 5.46
CA ALA A 38 7.64 -0.82 5.29
C ALA A 38 7.54 -1.48 3.92
N PHE A 39 6.84 -2.59 3.84
CA PHE A 39 6.60 -3.36 2.62
C PHE A 39 5.17 -3.86 2.57
N SER A 40 4.69 -4.13 1.37
CA SER A 40 3.57 -5.05 1.17
C SER A 40 4.09 -6.46 0.95
N VAL A 41 3.42 -7.45 1.53
CA VAL A 41 3.63 -8.88 1.31
C VAL A 41 2.47 -9.39 0.47
N ASN A 42 2.65 -9.52 -0.84
CA ASN A 42 1.56 -9.74 -1.77
C ASN A 42 1.57 -11.13 -2.39
N LYS A 43 0.37 -11.67 -2.66
CA LYS A 43 0.16 -12.81 -3.55
C LYS A 43 -0.42 -12.30 -4.87
N THR A 44 0.42 -11.71 -5.69
CA THR A 44 0.05 -11.11 -6.97
C THR A 44 -0.18 -12.18 -8.03
N LYS A 45 -1.25 -12.00 -8.80
CA LYS A 45 -1.60 -12.82 -9.96
C LYS A 45 -1.89 -11.94 -11.18
N GLN A 46 -1.69 -12.53 -12.36
CA GLN A 46 -2.05 -11.92 -13.63
C GLN A 46 -3.14 -12.75 -14.30
N ALA A 47 -4.12 -12.07 -14.86
CA ALA A 47 -5.12 -12.67 -15.73
C ALA A 47 -5.13 -11.93 -17.08
N PHE A 48 -5.26 -12.68 -18.16
CA PHE A 48 -5.35 -12.14 -19.51
C PHE A 48 -6.80 -12.16 -19.96
N HIS A 49 -7.36 -11.00 -20.29
CA HIS A 49 -8.70 -10.89 -20.84
C HIS A 49 -8.67 -11.14 -22.34
N MET A 50 -9.19 -12.30 -22.75
CA MET A 50 -9.25 -12.68 -24.16
C MET A 50 -10.19 -11.80 -25.01
N ASN A 51 -11.16 -11.14 -24.37
CA ASN A 51 -12.19 -10.36 -25.03
C ASN A 51 -11.91 -8.85 -25.10
N ASP A 52 -10.92 -8.37 -24.36
CA ASP A 52 -10.55 -6.96 -24.34
C ASP A 52 -9.12 -6.85 -24.87
N ARG A 53 -9.00 -6.46 -26.12
CA ARG A 53 -7.75 -6.47 -26.90
C ARG A 53 -6.58 -5.89 -26.09
N ASN A 54 -5.66 -6.77 -25.68
CA ASN A 54 -4.42 -6.45 -24.95
C ASN A 54 -4.58 -6.02 -23.49
N ARG A 55 -5.68 -6.25 -22.84
CA ARG A 55 -5.83 -5.93 -21.42
C ARG A 55 -5.32 -7.07 -20.55
N VAL A 56 -4.40 -6.74 -19.67
CA VAL A 56 -3.91 -7.61 -18.59
C VAL A 56 -4.47 -7.09 -17.30
N GLU A 57 -5.17 -7.95 -16.56
CA GLU A 57 -5.54 -7.64 -15.17
C GLU A 57 -4.47 -8.18 -14.24
N VAL A 58 -4.00 -7.32 -13.35
CA VAL A 58 -3.10 -7.68 -12.27
C VAL A 58 -3.82 -7.41 -10.96
N PHE A 59 -3.83 -8.40 -10.08
CA PHE A 59 -4.51 -8.28 -8.80
C PHE A 59 -3.78 -9.06 -7.72
N ASP A 60 -3.96 -8.65 -6.47
CA ASP A 60 -3.49 -9.37 -5.31
C ASP A 60 -4.61 -10.28 -4.78
N SER A 61 -4.29 -11.54 -4.57
CA SER A 61 -5.22 -12.51 -3.96
C SER A 61 -5.09 -12.56 -2.43
N ALA A 62 -4.07 -11.94 -1.89
CA ALA A 62 -3.84 -11.63 -0.49
C ALA A 62 -2.72 -10.59 -0.40
N SER A 63 -2.82 -9.67 0.54
CA SER A 63 -1.75 -8.72 0.84
C SER A 63 -1.81 -8.26 2.28
N ASP A 64 -0.63 -8.13 2.89
CA ASP A 64 -0.42 -7.61 4.23
C ASP A 64 0.64 -6.52 4.19
N VAL A 65 0.63 -5.61 5.16
CA VAL A 65 1.70 -4.64 5.36
C VAL A 65 2.58 -5.07 6.53
N VAL A 66 3.89 -5.05 6.32
CA VAL A 66 4.90 -5.35 7.34
C VAL A 66 5.95 -4.25 7.41
N VAL A 67 6.58 -4.08 8.55
CA VAL A 67 7.73 -3.20 8.75
C VAL A 67 8.93 -4.03 9.13
N TYR A 68 10.06 -3.77 8.50
CA TYR A 68 11.33 -4.41 8.81
C TYR A 68 12.22 -3.45 9.61
N ASP A 69 12.74 -3.93 10.74
CA ASP A 69 13.75 -3.24 11.55
C ASP A 69 15.15 -3.60 11.01
N THR A 70 15.83 -2.66 10.37
CA THR A 70 17.14 -2.87 9.72
C THR A 70 18.28 -3.04 10.73
N GLN A 71 18.10 -2.65 11.99
CA GLN A 71 19.12 -2.77 13.03
C GLN A 71 19.01 -4.10 13.79
N LYS A 72 17.78 -4.56 14.00
CA LYS A 72 17.51 -5.82 14.72
C LYS A 72 17.29 -7.01 13.79
N HIS A 73 17.15 -6.76 12.50
CA HIS A 73 16.87 -7.78 11.47
C HIS A 73 15.58 -8.57 11.77
N GLU A 74 14.55 -7.84 12.21
CA GLU A 74 13.27 -8.40 12.63
C GLU A 74 12.09 -7.75 11.90
N ILE A 75 11.02 -8.53 11.73
CA ILE A 75 9.73 -8.01 11.27
C ILE A 75 8.95 -7.46 12.45
N VAL A 76 8.41 -6.25 12.28
CA VAL A 76 7.45 -5.62 13.17
C VAL A 76 6.08 -5.68 12.48
N THR A 77 5.12 -6.33 13.11
CA THR A 77 3.76 -6.52 12.57
C THR A 77 2.70 -6.00 13.53
N SER A 78 1.49 -5.86 13.01
CA SER A 78 0.28 -5.57 13.78
C SER A 78 -0.90 -6.31 13.16
N PRO A 79 -1.84 -6.84 13.96
CA PRO A 79 -3.09 -7.39 13.43
C PRO A 79 -3.91 -6.39 12.60
N LEU A 80 -3.64 -5.09 12.75
CA LEU A 80 -4.28 -4.02 11.98
C LEU A 80 -3.71 -3.89 10.56
N LEU A 81 -2.57 -4.50 10.29
CA LEU A 81 -1.83 -4.45 9.02
C LEU A 81 -1.74 -5.81 8.32
N SER A 82 -2.31 -6.85 8.94
CA SER A 82 -2.32 -8.22 8.44
C SER A 82 -3.59 -8.95 8.90
N SER A 83 -4.75 -8.41 8.54
CA SER A 83 -6.04 -8.98 8.94
C SER A 83 -6.54 -10.02 7.95
N GLU A 84 -7.14 -11.12 8.44
CA GLU A 84 -7.72 -12.15 7.57
C GLU A 84 -8.90 -11.63 6.73
N GLY A 85 -9.56 -10.58 7.18
CA GLY A 85 -10.75 -10.00 6.55
C GLY A 85 -10.48 -8.87 5.57
N ALA A 86 -9.22 -8.46 5.38
CA ALA A 86 -8.87 -7.36 4.50
C ALA A 86 -7.59 -7.64 3.69
N PHE A 87 -7.35 -6.77 2.72
CA PHE A 87 -6.09 -6.66 1.98
C PHE A 87 -5.46 -5.32 2.36
N GLU A 88 -4.24 -5.32 2.88
CA GLU A 88 -3.47 -4.13 3.19
C GLU A 88 -2.27 -4.02 2.25
N THR A 89 -2.04 -2.82 1.68
CA THR A 89 -0.98 -2.62 0.68
C THR A 89 -0.51 -1.16 0.60
N PHE A 90 0.56 -0.90 -0.16
CA PHE A 90 1.13 0.42 -0.44
C PHE A 90 1.46 1.25 0.81
N PRO A 91 2.28 0.75 1.73
CA PRO A 91 2.64 1.54 2.89
C PRO A 91 3.52 2.74 2.53
N THR A 92 3.31 3.86 3.23
CA THR A 92 4.18 5.03 3.17
C THR A 92 4.23 5.73 4.53
N PHE A 93 5.44 6.05 5.01
CA PHE A 93 5.60 6.77 6.28
C PHE A 93 5.42 8.27 6.10
N SER A 94 4.89 8.91 7.15
CA SER A 94 4.95 10.36 7.30
C SER A 94 6.40 10.86 7.42
N PRO A 95 6.70 12.12 7.06
CA PRO A 95 8.05 12.68 7.18
C PRO A 95 8.58 12.76 8.60
N ASP A 96 7.72 12.79 9.61
CA ASP A 96 8.09 12.73 11.03
C ASP A 96 8.28 11.29 11.55
N GLY A 97 7.87 10.29 10.74
CA GLY A 97 7.98 8.88 11.07
C GLY A 97 6.94 8.33 12.05
N ASN A 98 5.99 9.16 12.50
CA ASN A 98 5.05 8.74 13.54
C ASN A 98 3.73 8.19 13.00
N THR A 99 3.54 8.21 11.69
CA THR A 99 2.34 7.70 11.03
C THR A 99 2.71 6.83 9.85
N LEU A 100 2.06 5.68 9.72
CA LEU A 100 2.09 4.84 8.54
C LEU A 100 0.75 4.96 7.82
N TYR A 101 0.78 5.46 6.58
CA TYR A 101 -0.35 5.46 5.66
C TYR A 101 -0.31 4.20 4.81
N PHE A 102 -1.47 3.66 4.46
CA PHE A 102 -1.60 2.47 3.64
C PHE A 102 -2.98 2.40 3.00
N CYS A 103 -3.14 1.50 2.04
CA CYS A 103 -4.44 1.20 1.45
C CYS A 103 -4.99 -0.09 2.07
N SER A 104 -6.29 -0.09 2.43
CA SER A 104 -6.98 -1.26 2.96
C SER A 104 -8.29 -1.50 2.22
N ALA A 105 -8.59 -2.75 1.90
CA ALA A 105 -9.83 -3.17 1.26
C ALA A 105 -10.39 -4.40 1.96
N LYS A 106 -11.73 -4.51 1.99
CA LYS A 106 -12.37 -5.76 2.41
C LYS A 106 -11.93 -6.89 1.49
N ALA A 107 -11.46 -8.00 2.07
CA ALA A 107 -11.08 -9.18 1.32
C ALA A 107 -12.26 -9.74 0.51
N ARG A 108 -11.95 -10.22 -0.70
CA ARG A 108 -12.89 -10.80 -1.65
C ARG A 108 -12.46 -12.19 -2.07
N THR A 109 -13.39 -12.95 -2.64
CA THR A 109 -13.10 -14.28 -3.18
C THR A 109 -12.33 -14.17 -4.50
N MET A 110 -11.03 -14.35 -4.41
CA MET A 110 -10.15 -14.19 -5.56
C MET A 110 -9.97 -15.50 -6.35
N PRO A 111 -9.94 -15.51 -7.68
CA PRO A 111 -9.98 -14.33 -8.58
C PRO A 111 -11.37 -13.87 -8.98
N LYS A 112 -12.47 -14.49 -8.54
CA LYS A 112 -13.82 -14.26 -9.07
C LYS A 112 -14.31 -12.82 -8.89
N GLU A 113 -13.90 -12.18 -7.80
CA GLU A 113 -14.38 -10.85 -7.38
C GLU A 113 -13.28 -9.80 -7.45
N TYR A 114 -12.27 -9.96 -8.33
CA TYR A 114 -11.14 -9.05 -8.42
C TYR A 114 -11.55 -7.61 -8.73
N ASP A 115 -12.59 -7.43 -9.56
CA ASP A 115 -13.15 -6.14 -9.95
C ASP A 115 -14.09 -5.51 -8.90
N GLN A 116 -14.31 -6.20 -7.77
CA GLN A 116 -15.09 -5.72 -6.64
C GLN A 116 -14.23 -5.24 -5.46
N VAL A 117 -12.90 -5.34 -5.58
CA VAL A 117 -11.99 -4.86 -4.55
C VAL A 117 -11.92 -3.33 -4.60
N ARG A 118 -12.21 -2.68 -3.46
CA ARG A 118 -12.18 -1.22 -3.30
C ARG A 118 -11.28 -0.88 -2.12
N TYR A 119 -10.17 -0.25 -2.41
CA TYR A 119 -9.21 0.17 -1.39
C TYR A 119 -9.53 1.57 -0.89
N ASP A 120 -9.60 1.71 0.41
CA ASP A 120 -9.67 2.98 1.13
C ASP A 120 -8.27 3.44 1.55
N LEU A 121 -8.08 4.74 1.74
CA LEU A 121 -6.86 5.30 2.29
C LEU A 121 -6.94 5.33 3.80
N CYS A 122 -6.00 4.67 4.46
CA CYS A 122 -5.96 4.50 5.90
C CYS A 122 -4.65 5.00 6.51
N SER A 123 -4.66 5.19 7.82
CA SER A 123 -3.47 5.46 8.60
C SER A 123 -3.50 4.77 9.96
N VAL A 124 -2.31 4.53 10.50
CA VAL A 124 -2.10 4.04 11.85
C VAL A 124 -0.88 4.74 12.44
N SER A 125 -0.92 5.09 13.72
CA SER A 125 0.26 5.65 14.38
C SER A 125 1.35 4.58 14.56
N PHE A 126 2.60 5.01 14.48
CA PHE A 126 3.78 4.19 14.71
C PHE A 126 4.72 4.90 15.66
N ASP A 127 5.12 4.23 16.75
CA ASP A 127 6.15 4.72 17.66
C ASP A 127 7.49 4.03 17.34
N PRO A 128 8.42 4.75 16.71
CA PRO A 128 9.71 4.16 16.34
C PRO A 128 10.61 3.84 17.54
N ALA A 129 10.37 4.44 18.71
CA ALA A 129 11.17 4.19 19.91
C ALA A 129 10.79 2.84 20.54
N THR A 130 9.50 2.54 20.62
CA THR A 130 8.99 1.27 21.16
C THR A 130 8.74 0.21 20.10
N ARG A 131 8.78 0.59 18.82
CA ARG A 131 8.47 -0.27 17.66
C ARG A 131 7.03 -0.79 17.70
N ARG A 132 6.09 0.05 18.11
CA ARG A 132 4.69 -0.32 18.27
C ARG A 132 3.80 0.51 17.37
N PHE A 133 2.81 -0.16 16.82
CA PHE A 133 1.68 0.50 16.18
C PHE A 133 0.63 0.90 17.21
N GLY A 134 -0.14 1.92 16.89
CA GLY A 134 -1.35 2.25 17.61
C GLY A 134 -2.40 1.14 17.54
N THR A 135 -3.49 1.34 18.23
CA THR A 135 -4.58 0.34 18.34
C THR A 135 -5.78 0.66 17.45
N VAL A 136 -5.74 1.79 16.75
CA VAL A 136 -6.84 2.28 15.90
C VAL A 136 -6.30 2.58 14.52
N VAL A 137 -7.05 2.17 13.50
CA VAL A 137 -6.87 2.58 12.10
C VAL A 137 -7.87 3.68 11.80
N ASP A 138 -7.36 4.82 11.33
CA ASP A 138 -8.18 5.91 10.83
C ASP A 138 -8.35 5.77 9.31
N THR A 139 -9.57 5.91 8.82
CA THR A 139 -9.84 5.97 7.38
C THR A 139 -9.90 7.43 6.95
N LEU A 140 -8.90 7.85 6.19
CA LEU A 140 -8.75 9.24 5.74
C LEU A 140 -9.62 9.55 4.52
N TYR A 141 -9.77 8.55 3.62
CA TYR A 141 -10.61 8.67 2.44
C TYR A 141 -11.27 7.33 2.12
N LYS A 142 -12.61 7.33 2.12
CA LYS A 142 -13.44 6.14 1.88
C LYS A 142 -13.85 6.05 0.42
N ALA A 143 -12.93 5.62 -0.42
CA ALA A 143 -13.18 5.44 -1.85
C ALA A 143 -14.20 4.34 -2.13
N SER A 144 -14.28 3.34 -1.25
CA SER A 144 -15.26 2.25 -1.33
C SER A 144 -16.71 2.73 -1.26
N GLU A 145 -16.99 3.84 -0.56
CA GLU A 145 -18.35 4.41 -0.47
C GLU A 145 -18.83 5.06 -1.79
N ILE A 146 -17.89 5.41 -2.68
CA ILE A 146 -18.17 6.00 -4.00
C ILE A 146 -17.82 5.04 -5.16
N ASP A 147 -17.72 3.74 -4.85
CA ASP A 147 -17.37 2.68 -5.80
C ASP A 147 -16.04 2.88 -6.52
N LYS A 148 -15.04 3.45 -5.82
CA LYS A 148 -13.69 3.72 -6.30
C LYS A 148 -12.64 3.05 -5.41
N SER A 149 -11.39 3.06 -5.87
CA SER A 149 -10.26 2.40 -5.23
C SER A 149 -9.04 3.30 -5.23
N VAL A 150 -8.39 3.42 -4.08
CA VAL A 150 -7.13 4.18 -3.89
C VAL A 150 -5.94 3.26 -4.12
N SER A 151 -4.91 3.79 -4.79
CA SER A 151 -3.62 3.12 -4.92
C SER A 151 -2.46 4.13 -4.87
N PHE A 152 -1.26 3.61 -4.60
CA PHE A 152 0.01 4.35 -4.64
C PHE A 152 0.06 5.66 -3.81
N PRO A 153 -0.35 5.66 -2.54
CA PRO A 153 -0.27 6.87 -1.72
C PRO A 153 1.20 7.33 -1.54
N ARG A 154 1.42 8.65 -1.60
CA ARG A 154 2.72 9.28 -1.38
C ARG A 154 2.54 10.58 -0.61
N VAL A 155 3.20 10.69 0.54
CA VAL A 155 3.16 11.88 1.39
C VAL A 155 4.11 12.94 0.85
N SER A 156 3.70 14.21 0.89
CA SER A 156 4.58 15.33 0.58
C SER A 156 5.72 15.47 1.62
N PRO A 157 6.89 15.99 1.24
CA PRO A 157 8.02 16.13 2.17
C PRO A 157 7.74 16.97 3.41
N ASP A 158 6.78 17.89 3.32
CA ASP A 158 6.36 18.73 4.44
C ASP A 158 5.24 18.11 5.29
N GLY A 159 4.75 16.92 4.92
CA GLY A 159 3.72 16.19 5.64
C GLY A 159 2.31 16.76 5.56
N LYS A 160 2.07 17.76 4.70
CA LYS A 160 0.76 18.42 4.62
C LYS A 160 -0.22 17.75 3.67
N TYR A 161 0.30 17.12 2.64
CA TYR A 161 -0.49 16.54 1.56
C TYR A 161 -0.13 15.08 1.35
N LEU A 162 -1.07 14.33 0.79
CA LEU A 162 -0.84 12.98 0.32
C LEU A 162 -1.44 12.84 -1.08
N LEU A 163 -0.57 12.48 -2.04
CA LEU A 163 -0.97 12.13 -3.41
C LEU A 163 -1.40 10.68 -3.47
N TYR A 164 -2.39 10.37 -4.29
CA TYR A 164 -2.80 9.00 -4.58
C TYR A 164 -3.46 8.89 -5.94
N THR A 165 -3.56 7.68 -6.47
CA THR A 165 -4.35 7.38 -7.66
C THR A 165 -5.73 6.88 -7.24
N LEU A 166 -6.78 7.40 -7.88
CA LEU A 166 -8.16 6.94 -7.73
C LEU A 166 -8.60 6.27 -9.04
N SER A 167 -9.10 5.05 -8.96
CA SER A 167 -9.56 4.27 -10.11
C SER A 167 -10.83 3.50 -9.78
N GLY A 168 -11.38 2.75 -10.75
CA GLY A 168 -12.63 2.01 -10.56
C GLY A 168 -12.54 0.88 -9.56
N TYR A 169 -11.43 0.13 -9.54
CA TYR A 169 -11.25 -1.02 -8.65
C TYR A 169 -9.79 -1.45 -8.52
N GLY A 170 -9.53 -2.32 -7.56
CA GLY A 170 -8.24 -2.98 -7.40
C GLY A 170 -7.10 -2.05 -6.98
N ASN A 171 -5.89 -2.55 -7.10
CA ASN A 171 -4.66 -1.85 -6.68
C ASN A 171 -3.67 -1.61 -7.83
N PHE A 172 -3.88 -2.19 -9.02
CA PHE A 172 -3.05 -1.99 -10.19
C PHE A 172 -3.74 -1.11 -11.23
N SER A 173 -3.80 0.18 -10.95
CA SER A 173 -4.53 1.17 -11.75
C SER A 173 -3.86 1.58 -13.07
N ILE A 174 -2.64 1.11 -13.34
CA ILE A 174 -1.86 1.53 -14.53
C ILE A 174 -2.54 1.20 -15.88
N TRP A 175 -3.45 0.23 -15.90
CA TRP A 175 -4.21 -0.17 -17.09
C TRP A 175 -5.61 0.43 -17.13
N HIS A 176 -6.01 1.16 -16.09
CA HIS A 176 -7.36 1.71 -15.97
C HIS A 176 -7.40 3.09 -16.61
N LYS A 177 -8.29 3.26 -17.59
CA LYS A 177 -8.47 4.55 -18.27
C LYS A 177 -9.09 5.62 -17.37
N ASP A 178 -9.80 5.21 -16.32
CA ASP A 178 -10.43 6.06 -15.31
C ASP A 178 -9.53 6.29 -14.09
N ALA A 179 -8.24 6.04 -14.22
CA ALA A 179 -7.28 6.24 -13.15
C ALA A 179 -6.71 7.66 -13.18
N ASP A 180 -7.07 8.44 -12.17
CA ASP A 180 -6.70 9.85 -12.02
C ASP A 180 -5.86 10.10 -10.78
N LEU A 181 -5.03 11.13 -10.81
CA LEU A 181 -4.28 11.62 -9.67
C LEU A 181 -5.13 12.54 -8.82
N TYR A 182 -5.11 12.26 -7.53
CA TYR A 182 -5.77 13.06 -6.50
C TYR A 182 -4.79 13.47 -5.41
N MET A 183 -5.13 14.53 -4.71
CA MET A 183 -4.41 15.00 -3.54
C MET A 183 -5.38 15.20 -2.38
N ILE A 184 -5.00 14.76 -1.18
CA ILE A 184 -5.72 15.05 0.06
C ILE A 184 -4.89 15.98 0.93
N ASP A 185 -5.52 17.02 1.47
CA ASP A 185 -4.97 17.86 2.53
C ASP A 185 -5.13 17.13 3.87
N LEU A 186 -4.03 16.76 4.50
CA LEU A 186 -4.05 15.93 5.71
C LEU A 186 -4.57 16.66 6.95
N SER A 187 -4.65 18.00 6.92
CA SER A 187 -5.21 18.79 8.02
C SER A 187 -6.72 18.89 7.98
N THR A 188 -7.30 18.89 6.78
CA THR A 188 -8.75 19.07 6.55
C THR A 188 -9.44 17.82 6.09
N LEU A 189 -8.67 16.81 5.64
CA LEU A 189 -9.11 15.60 4.94
C LEU A 189 -9.92 15.89 3.66
N ARG A 190 -9.76 17.07 3.10
CA ARG A 190 -10.38 17.43 1.83
C ARG A 190 -9.54 16.89 0.67
N SER A 191 -10.18 16.11 -0.18
CA SER A 191 -9.58 15.55 -1.39
C SER A 191 -10.06 16.29 -2.64
N TYR A 192 -9.17 16.41 -3.63
CA TYR A 192 -9.45 17.04 -4.91
C TYR A 192 -8.58 16.44 -6.03
N PRO A 193 -9.07 16.39 -7.27
CA PRO A 193 -8.30 15.92 -8.42
C PRO A 193 -7.19 16.90 -8.78
N LEU A 194 -6.11 16.38 -9.36
CA LEU A 194 -5.06 17.19 -9.99
C LEU A 194 -5.37 17.37 -11.49
N GLU A 195 -6.36 18.20 -11.78
CA GLU A 195 -6.90 18.36 -13.15
C GLU A 195 -5.83 18.66 -14.21
N ALA A 196 -4.80 19.45 -13.85
CA ALA A 196 -3.71 19.75 -14.78
C ALA A 196 -2.77 18.55 -15.09
N ALA A 197 -2.84 17.49 -14.29
CA ALA A 197 -2.05 16.26 -14.47
C ALA A 197 -2.87 15.10 -15.03
N ASN A 198 -4.20 15.19 -14.92
CA ASN A 198 -5.13 14.20 -15.47
C ASN A 198 -5.47 14.60 -16.91
N SER A 199 -5.61 13.61 -17.79
CA SER A 199 -6.02 13.82 -19.18
C SER A 199 -7.37 13.16 -19.43
N ASP A 200 -8.09 13.65 -20.44
CA ASP A 200 -9.38 13.10 -20.87
C ASP A 200 -9.22 11.93 -21.87
N ASP A 201 -8.03 11.35 -22.00
CA ASP A 201 -7.68 10.33 -23.01
C ASP A 201 -8.08 8.90 -22.59
#